data_1aea96f3a0b4e659b3863e0ee0f6d311
#
_entry.id   1aea96f3a0b4e659b3863e0ee0f6d311
#
_cell.length_a   1.000
_cell.length_b   1.000
_cell.length_c   1.000
_cell.angle_alpha   90.00
_cell.angle_beta   90.00
_cell.angle_gamma   90.00
#
_symmetry.space_group_name_H-M   'P 1'
#
loop_
_entity.id
_entity.type
_entity.pdbx_description
1 polymer ?
#
loop_
_entity_poly.entity_id
_entity_poly.type
_entity_poly.pdbx_seq_one_letter_code
_entity_poly.pdbx_strand_id
1 'polypeptide(L)'
;MLLYVNSVNASDPLANLDCREPGLVANGVFDQRSVDDLKSYRVLRFLDWSDANGNPASVTWAARSVPQRLVQDGTDGIALEHMVDLANAAGSDPWFTVPWNADEGYVRALGKLVHDRLAPGRKAYFELSNETWNYAFPIGNVVLNEGLARNLSPDRYSNNLLRYAEKSVWFHKLLTSAFEDNPARLVRVLNLQNGNGSGIDQMMNFRDTKQWVDAIATAPYFGHSLLRTVNVGVTDLPTLFASLETMRAQTIELAVSDKASATKWGKRYLSYEGGQHIVPPAASADVAMRMQRSPLMHDIYQRYLSDWKTKVGGTVTLYSATGAINQYGAWGIREYAGQPVSETPKRRAVLEAIAANQ
;
A
#
# COMPACT_ATOMS: atom_id res chain seq x y z
N MET A 1 -25.28 -11.94 -0.73
CA MET A 1 -26.74 -12.07 -0.78
C MET A 1 -27.12 -12.55 -2.17
N LEU A 2 -27.91 -13.62 -2.29
CA LEU A 2 -28.44 -14.12 -3.58
C LEU A 2 -29.92 -13.71 -3.64
N LEU A 3 -30.28 -12.96 -4.69
CA LEU A 3 -31.66 -12.63 -5.01
C LEU A 3 -32.16 -13.61 -6.08
N TYR A 4 -33.18 -14.40 -5.73
CA TYR A 4 -33.87 -15.27 -6.66
C TYR A 4 -35.14 -14.59 -7.15
N VAL A 5 -35.28 -14.42 -8.44
CA VAL A 5 -36.50 -13.94 -9.08
C VAL A 5 -37.20 -15.14 -9.71
N ASN A 6 -38.32 -15.55 -9.13
CA ASN A 6 -39.06 -16.72 -9.60
C ASN A 6 -39.87 -16.47 -10.89
N SER A 7 -40.20 -15.21 -11.17
CA SER A 7 -40.85 -14.81 -12.42
C SER A 7 -40.58 -13.33 -12.70
N VAL A 8 -40.41 -12.98 -13.97
CA VAL A 8 -40.29 -11.59 -14.44
C VAL A 8 -41.39 -11.34 -15.45
N ASN A 9 -42.14 -10.27 -15.30
CA ASN A 9 -43.04 -9.80 -16.32
C ASN A 9 -42.17 -9.19 -17.46
N ALA A 10 -42.23 -9.75 -18.68
CA ALA A 10 -41.42 -9.29 -19.79
C ALA A 10 -41.74 -7.84 -20.22
N SER A 11 -42.94 -7.34 -19.93
CA SER A 11 -43.37 -5.96 -20.20
C SER A 11 -43.07 -4.98 -19.07
N ASP A 12 -42.68 -5.49 -17.90
CA ASP A 12 -42.31 -4.70 -16.72
C ASP A 12 -41.14 -5.43 -15.98
N PRO A 13 -39.95 -5.45 -16.56
CA PRO A 13 -38.80 -6.08 -15.93
C PRO A 13 -38.40 -5.33 -14.67
N LEU A 14 -37.81 -6.06 -13.70
CA LEU A 14 -37.23 -5.45 -12.52
C LEU A 14 -36.30 -4.30 -12.91
N ALA A 15 -36.64 -3.10 -12.51
CA ALA A 15 -35.85 -1.90 -12.70
C ALA A 15 -35.51 -1.27 -11.34
N ASN A 16 -34.41 -0.51 -11.30
CA ASN A 16 -33.97 0.23 -10.13
C ASN A 16 -33.76 -0.62 -8.87
N LEU A 17 -33.28 -1.86 -9.03
CA LEU A 17 -32.88 -2.70 -7.90
C LEU A 17 -31.70 -2.07 -7.19
N ASP A 18 -31.90 -1.66 -5.94
CA ASP A 18 -30.88 -1.07 -5.10
C ASP A 18 -30.75 -1.89 -3.80
N CYS A 19 -29.58 -2.51 -3.62
CA CYS A 19 -29.25 -3.29 -2.43
C CYS A 19 -28.11 -2.60 -1.69
N ARG A 20 -28.43 -1.98 -0.56
CA ARG A 20 -27.44 -1.29 0.28
C ARG A 20 -27.49 -1.81 1.71
N GLU A 21 -26.38 -1.71 2.42
CA GLU A 21 -26.38 -1.85 3.86
C GLU A 21 -27.22 -0.74 4.49
N PRO A 22 -27.97 -1.03 5.57
CA PRO A 22 -28.74 -0.03 6.29
C PRO A 22 -27.83 1.13 6.74
N GLY A 23 -28.24 2.36 6.46
CA GLY A 23 -27.53 3.56 6.86
C GLY A 23 -26.37 3.97 5.96
N LEU A 24 -26.11 3.28 4.84
CA LEU A 24 -25.19 3.78 3.83
C LEU A 24 -25.73 5.06 3.18
N VAL A 25 -24.88 6.07 3.10
CA VAL A 25 -25.15 7.32 2.37
C VAL A 25 -24.33 7.30 1.09
N ALA A 26 -25.01 7.10 -0.05
CA ALA A 26 -24.32 7.04 -1.34
C ALA A 26 -23.73 8.39 -1.73
N ASN A 27 -22.46 8.34 -2.14
CA ASN A 27 -21.79 9.40 -2.90
C ASN A 27 -21.29 8.77 -4.20
N GLY A 28 -22.13 8.75 -5.23
CA GLY A 28 -21.87 7.97 -6.44
C GLY A 28 -21.76 6.47 -6.09
N VAL A 29 -20.57 5.89 -6.32
CA VAL A 29 -20.26 4.49 -6.02
C VAL A 29 -19.66 4.28 -4.62
N PHE A 30 -19.44 5.35 -3.86
CA PHE A 30 -18.79 5.29 -2.54
C PHE A 30 -19.80 5.55 -1.41
N ASP A 31 -19.55 4.97 -0.24
CA ASP A 31 -20.19 5.40 0.99
C ASP A 31 -19.58 6.72 1.45
N GLN A 32 -20.41 7.75 1.64
CA GLN A 32 -19.96 9.09 2.04
C GLN A 32 -19.18 9.07 3.35
N ARG A 33 -19.55 8.21 4.31
CA ARG A 33 -18.82 8.09 5.59
C ARG A 33 -17.39 7.59 5.38
N SER A 34 -17.22 6.64 4.44
CA SER A 34 -15.87 6.15 4.06
C SER A 34 -15.06 7.23 3.38
N VAL A 35 -15.68 8.03 2.51
CA VAL A 35 -14.99 9.19 1.89
C VAL A 35 -14.60 10.21 2.95
N ASP A 36 -15.50 10.55 3.88
CA ASP A 36 -15.22 11.53 4.94
C ASP A 36 -14.08 11.05 5.87
N ASP A 37 -14.04 9.77 6.17
CA ASP A 37 -12.94 9.17 6.93
C ASP A 37 -11.58 9.29 6.22
N LEU A 38 -11.57 9.24 4.90
CA LEU A 38 -10.34 9.31 4.10
C LEU A 38 -9.84 10.74 3.89
N LYS A 39 -10.66 11.78 4.05
CA LYS A 39 -10.28 13.20 3.88
C LYS A 39 -9.12 13.66 4.75
N SER A 40 -8.89 12.98 5.87
CA SER A 40 -7.76 13.28 6.76
C SER A 40 -6.42 12.80 6.20
N TYR A 41 -6.41 11.89 5.22
CA TYR A 41 -5.20 11.28 4.69
C TYR A 41 -4.76 11.98 3.40
N ARG A 42 -3.47 12.29 3.33
CA ARG A 42 -2.90 12.98 2.18
C ARG A 42 -2.68 12.07 0.97
N VAL A 43 -2.39 10.80 1.21
CA VAL A 43 -2.07 9.80 0.18
C VAL A 43 -2.90 8.55 0.41
N LEU A 44 -3.48 8.00 -0.66
CA LEU A 44 -4.18 6.72 -0.67
C LEU A 44 -3.43 5.74 -1.58
N ARG A 45 -2.84 4.70 -1.01
CA ARG A 45 -2.15 3.64 -1.77
C ARG A 45 -3.10 2.49 -2.06
N PHE A 46 -3.22 2.11 -3.34
CA PHE A 46 -4.18 1.14 -3.86
C PHE A 46 -3.54 -0.22 -4.17
N LEU A 47 -2.87 -0.84 -3.16
CA LEU A 47 -2.22 -2.14 -3.35
C LEU A 47 -3.22 -3.25 -3.64
N ASP A 48 -4.13 -3.52 -2.69
CA ASP A 48 -5.08 -4.64 -2.80
C ASP A 48 -6.07 -4.40 -3.94
N TRP A 49 -6.43 -3.14 -4.18
CA TRP A 49 -7.33 -2.76 -5.27
C TRP A 49 -6.75 -3.02 -6.67
N SER A 50 -5.44 -3.07 -6.81
CA SER A 50 -4.77 -3.35 -8.09
C SER A 50 -4.46 -4.85 -8.28
N ASP A 51 -4.67 -5.69 -7.28
CA ASP A 51 -4.25 -7.11 -7.26
C ASP A 51 -2.78 -7.32 -7.65
N ALA A 52 -1.90 -6.37 -7.25
CA ALA A 52 -0.50 -6.42 -7.65
C ALA A 52 0.25 -7.63 -7.06
N ASN A 53 -0.17 -8.14 -5.89
CA ASN A 53 0.38 -9.35 -5.28
C ASN A 53 -0.06 -10.62 -6.01
N GLY A 54 -1.28 -10.65 -6.55
CA GLY A 54 -1.77 -11.76 -7.37
C GLY A 54 -1.03 -11.85 -8.71
N ASN A 55 -0.54 -10.72 -9.20
CA ASN A 55 0.24 -10.59 -10.43
C ASN A 55 -0.34 -11.41 -11.59
N PRO A 56 -1.52 -11.05 -12.12
CA PRO A 56 -2.16 -11.76 -13.20
C PRO A 56 -1.20 -12.01 -14.37
N ALA A 57 -1.32 -13.15 -15.04
CA ALA A 57 -0.41 -13.55 -16.12
C ALA A 57 -0.42 -12.56 -17.31
N SER A 58 -1.55 -11.89 -17.52
CA SER A 58 -1.72 -10.88 -18.58
C SER A 58 -2.50 -9.70 -18.02
N VAL A 59 -1.90 -8.51 -18.09
CA VAL A 59 -2.52 -7.25 -17.67
C VAL A 59 -2.53 -6.30 -18.85
N THR A 60 -3.67 -6.25 -19.53
CA THR A 60 -3.88 -5.43 -20.73
C THR A 60 -5.00 -4.42 -20.51
N TRP A 61 -4.97 -3.31 -21.22
CA TRP A 61 -6.01 -2.29 -21.11
C TRP A 61 -7.42 -2.81 -21.40
N ALA A 62 -7.55 -3.71 -22.37
CA ALA A 62 -8.84 -4.28 -22.78
C ALA A 62 -9.42 -5.25 -21.75
N ALA A 63 -8.56 -5.96 -20.98
CA ALA A 63 -9.00 -6.96 -20.00
C ALA A 63 -9.24 -6.40 -18.60
N ARG A 64 -8.84 -5.16 -18.32
CA ARG A 64 -8.94 -4.56 -16.99
C ARG A 64 -10.38 -4.50 -16.45
N SER A 65 -10.53 -4.39 -15.15
CA SER A 65 -11.80 -4.00 -14.54
C SER A 65 -12.24 -2.60 -15.02
N VAL A 66 -13.52 -2.47 -15.27
CA VAL A 66 -14.16 -1.20 -15.67
C VAL A 66 -15.32 -0.88 -14.71
N PRO A 67 -15.74 0.39 -14.57
CA PRO A 67 -16.80 0.78 -13.64
C PRO A 67 -18.13 0.06 -13.81
N GLN A 68 -18.40 -0.44 -15.02
CA GLN A 68 -19.64 -1.15 -15.35
C GLN A 68 -19.67 -2.62 -14.92
N ARG A 69 -18.53 -3.17 -14.46
CA ARG A 69 -18.52 -4.53 -13.88
C ARG A 69 -19.28 -4.55 -12.56
N LEU A 70 -20.16 -5.52 -12.38
CA LEU A 70 -20.93 -5.72 -11.15
C LEU A 70 -20.03 -6.14 -9.97
N VAL A 71 -18.94 -6.85 -10.27
CA VAL A 71 -17.97 -7.35 -9.28
C VAL A 71 -16.66 -6.60 -9.49
N GLN A 72 -16.20 -5.95 -8.44
CA GLN A 72 -14.98 -5.13 -8.43
C GLN A 72 -13.84 -5.74 -7.60
N ASP A 73 -14.02 -6.94 -7.02
CA ASP A 73 -13.05 -7.65 -6.20
C ASP A 73 -12.47 -8.91 -6.87
N GLY A 74 -12.47 -8.93 -8.20
CA GLY A 74 -11.89 -10.01 -8.98
C GLY A 74 -10.36 -9.91 -9.12
N THR A 75 -9.76 -10.94 -9.75
CA THR A 75 -8.32 -11.03 -10.02
C THR A 75 -7.77 -9.93 -10.96
N ASP A 76 -8.65 -9.16 -11.60
CA ASP A 76 -8.28 -7.99 -12.40
C ASP A 76 -8.27 -6.69 -11.57
N GLY A 77 -8.49 -6.81 -10.26
CA GLY A 77 -8.59 -5.68 -9.33
C GLY A 77 -9.85 -4.83 -9.51
N ILE A 78 -9.83 -3.65 -8.91
CA ILE A 78 -10.89 -2.64 -9.00
C ILE A 78 -10.64 -1.73 -10.21
N ALA A 79 -11.70 -1.18 -10.79
CA ALA A 79 -11.60 -0.23 -11.88
C ALA A 79 -10.71 0.97 -11.49
N LEU A 80 -9.74 1.29 -12.33
CA LEU A 80 -8.79 2.39 -12.12
C LEU A 80 -9.50 3.74 -11.98
N GLU A 81 -10.62 3.91 -12.67
CA GLU A 81 -11.50 5.07 -12.57
C GLU A 81 -11.99 5.28 -11.14
N HIS A 82 -12.36 4.20 -10.44
CA HIS A 82 -12.80 4.28 -9.03
C HIS A 82 -11.66 4.67 -8.09
N MET A 83 -10.43 4.24 -8.36
CA MET A 83 -9.26 4.67 -7.56
C MET A 83 -9.03 6.18 -7.67
N VAL A 84 -9.10 6.72 -8.90
CA VAL A 84 -8.95 8.16 -9.14
C VAL A 84 -10.13 8.94 -8.53
N ASP A 85 -11.35 8.47 -8.72
CA ASP A 85 -12.54 9.12 -8.20
C ASP A 85 -12.56 9.18 -6.67
N LEU A 86 -12.15 8.08 -6.01
CA LEU A 86 -12.03 8.06 -4.55
C LEU A 86 -10.96 9.05 -4.06
N ALA A 87 -9.81 9.09 -4.72
CA ALA A 87 -8.75 10.06 -4.38
C ALA A 87 -9.24 11.50 -4.57
N ASN A 88 -9.97 11.80 -5.65
CA ASN A 88 -10.58 13.10 -5.87
C ASN A 88 -11.63 13.46 -4.80
N ALA A 89 -12.52 12.53 -4.48
CA ALA A 89 -13.56 12.73 -3.48
C ALA A 89 -12.99 12.95 -2.06
N ALA A 90 -11.93 12.24 -1.71
CA ALA A 90 -11.23 12.39 -0.44
C ALA A 90 -10.27 13.61 -0.43
N GLY A 91 -9.96 14.19 -1.58
CA GLY A 91 -8.96 15.25 -1.68
C GLY A 91 -7.54 14.75 -1.42
N SER A 92 -7.23 13.50 -1.77
CA SER A 92 -5.96 12.83 -1.53
C SER A 92 -5.18 12.62 -2.83
N ASP A 93 -3.89 12.36 -2.71
CA ASP A 93 -3.03 11.98 -3.81
C ASP A 93 -3.07 10.45 -3.98
N PRO A 94 -3.44 9.89 -5.15
CA PRO A 94 -3.45 8.44 -5.36
C PRO A 94 -2.04 7.88 -5.55
N TRP A 95 -1.81 6.69 -5.00
CA TRP A 95 -0.59 5.90 -5.21
C TRP A 95 -0.97 4.55 -5.82
N PHE A 96 -0.66 4.38 -7.09
CA PHE A 96 -0.95 3.18 -7.85
C PHE A 96 0.19 2.18 -7.75
N THR A 97 -0.13 0.95 -7.33
CA THR A 97 0.76 -0.21 -7.40
C THR A 97 0.36 -1.01 -8.63
N VAL A 98 1.18 -1.00 -9.67
CA VAL A 98 0.83 -1.58 -10.97
C VAL A 98 1.36 -3.00 -11.08
N PRO A 99 0.55 -4.00 -11.45
CA PRO A 99 1.02 -5.38 -11.58
C PRO A 99 2.22 -5.52 -12.52
N TRP A 100 3.14 -6.44 -12.18
CA TRP A 100 4.39 -6.65 -12.92
C TRP A 100 4.17 -6.92 -14.41
N ASN A 101 3.14 -7.71 -14.75
CA ASN A 101 2.86 -8.13 -16.12
C ASN A 101 2.05 -7.12 -16.95
N ALA A 102 1.84 -5.89 -16.44
CA ALA A 102 1.22 -4.83 -17.22
C ALA A 102 2.01 -4.58 -18.52
N ASP A 103 1.30 -4.58 -19.65
CA ASP A 103 1.89 -4.29 -20.95
C ASP A 103 2.05 -2.78 -21.18
N GLU A 104 2.76 -2.41 -22.24
CA GLU A 104 3.00 -1.02 -22.60
C GLU A 104 1.69 -0.25 -22.85
N GLY A 105 0.73 -0.88 -23.52
CA GLY A 105 -0.59 -0.30 -23.80
C GLY A 105 -1.35 0.03 -22.52
N TYR A 106 -1.32 -0.88 -21.54
CA TYR A 106 -1.92 -0.66 -20.24
C TYR A 106 -1.25 0.51 -19.50
N VAL A 107 0.08 0.55 -19.43
CA VAL A 107 0.81 1.58 -18.70
C VAL A 107 0.58 2.97 -19.30
N ARG A 108 0.62 3.10 -20.63
CA ARG A 108 0.33 4.37 -21.33
C ARG A 108 -1.10 4.83 -21.10
N ALA A 109 -2.07 3.93 -21.21
CA ALA A 109 -3.47 4.24 -21.02
C ALA A 109 -3.79 4.59 -19.56
N LEU A 110 -3.17 3.90 -18.59
CA LEU A 110 -3.24 4.25 -17.17
C LEU A 110 -2.69 5.66 -16.92
N GLY A 111 -1.50 5.97 -17.43
CA GLY A 111 -0.90 7.30 -17.30
C GLY A 111 -1.84 8.38 -17.82
N LYS A 112 -2.41 8.19 -19.02
CA LYS A 112 -3.37 9.13 -19.62
C LYS A 112 -4.66 9.25 -18.80
N LEU A 113 -5.25 8.12 -18.37
CA LEU A 113 -6.47 8.14 -17.53
C LEU A 113 -6.26 8.98 -16.26
N VAL A 114 -5.15 8.73 -15.56
CA VAL A 114 -4.86 9.43 -14.31
C VAL A 114 -4.56 10.90 -14.55
N HIS A 115 -3.75 11.20 -15.59
CA HIS A 115 -3.47 12.60 -15.98
C HIS A 115 -4.75 13.39 -16.22
N ASP A 116 -5.67 12.84 -17.01
CA ASP A 116 -6.89 13.53 -17.46
C ASP A 116 -7.97 13.63 -16.37
N ARG A 117 -8.06 12.59 -15.51
CA ARG A 117 -9.16 12.46 -14.54
C ARG A 117 -8.83 12.96 -13.14
N LEU A 118 -7.56 12.96 -12.75
CA LEU A 118 -7.13 13.37 -11.41
C LEU A 118 -7.26 14.90 -11.27
N ALA A 119 -7.90 15.35 -10.20
CA ALA A 119 -8.15 16.75 -9.90
C ALA A 119 -6.86 17.61 -9.97
N PRO A 120 -6.94 18.85 -10.46
CA PRO A 120 -5.79 19.77 -10.50
C PRO A 120 -5.13 19.93 -9.14
N GLY A 121 -3.80 20.06 -9.14
CA GLY A 121 -3.00 20.22 -7.92
C GLY A 121 -2.70 18.93 -7.15
N ARG A 122 -3.33 17.80 -7.52
CA ARG A 122 -3.01 16.48 -6.95
C ARG A 122 -1.84 15.84 -7.67
N LYS A 123 -1.06 15.05 -6.92
CA LYS A 123 0.05 14.24 -7.44
C LYS A 123 -0.38 12.80 -7.58
N ALA A 124 0.11 12.12 -8.59
CA ALA A 124 -0.06 10.68 -8.75
C ALA A 124 1.27 9.98 -8.49
N TYR A 125 1.26 9.02 -7.57
CA TYR A 125 2.40 8.16 -7.27
C TYR A 125 2.24 6.86 -8.05
N PHE A 126 3.31 6.39 -8.66
CA PHE A 126 3.32 5.13 -9.39
C PHE A 126 4.50 4.27 -8.97
N GLU A 127 4.22 3.04 -8.63
CA GLU A 127 5.22 2.01 -8.37
C GLU A 127 4.89 0.77 -9.18
N LEU A 128 5.89 0.09 -9.69
CA LEU A 128 5.74 -1.16 -10.40
C LEU A 128 5.80 -2.33 -9.43
N SER A 129 4.72 -3.11 -9.36
CA SER A 129 4.59 -4.27 -8.48
C SER A 129 4.70 -3.93 -6.99
N ASN A 130 4.52 -4.92 -6.15
CA ASN A 130 4.72 -4.83 -4.70
C ASN A 130 5.80 -5.82 -4.28
N GLU A 131 6.72 -5.38 -3.40
CA GLU A 131 7.69 -6.22 -2.70
C GLU A 131 8.35 -7.31 -3.57
N THR A 132 8.85 -6.96 -4.74
CA THR A 132 9.53 -7.94 -5.64
C THR A 132 10.76 -8.58 -4.99
N TRP A 133 11.28 -8.01 -3.92
CA TRP A 133 12.35 -8.51 -3.07
C TRP A 133 11.88 -9.60 -2.10
N ASN A 134 10.56 -9.75 -1.88
CA ASN A 134 9.98 -10.68 -0.92
C ASN A 134 9.61 -12.00 -1.58
N TYR A 135 10.42 -13.02 -1.34
CA TYR A 135 10.22 -14.36 -1.92
C TYR A 135 9.04 -15.15 -1.31
N ALA A 136 8.35 -14.60 -0.31
CA ALA A 136 7.07 -15.14 0.13
C ALA A 136 5.95 -14.88 -0.89
N PHE A 137 6.11 -13.86 -1.74
CA PHE A 137 5.22 -13.62 -2.87
C PHE A 137 5.76 -14.27 -4.15
N PRO A 138 4.89 -14.88 -4.98
CA PRO A 138 5.29 -15.48 -6.26
C PRO A 138 6.08 -14.53 -7.16
N ILE A 139 5.75 -13.25 -7.14
CA ILE A 139 6.40 -12.23 -7.95
C ILE A 139 7.91 -12.10 -7.65
N GLY A 140 8.33 -12.27 -6.41
CA GLY A 140 9.76 -12.22 -6.05
C GLY A 140 10.60 -13.23 -6.84
N ASN A 141 10.07 -14.45 -7.03
CA ASN A 141 10.72 -15.49 -7.82
C ASN A 141 10.65 -15.20 -9.33
N VAL A 142 9.55 -14.62 -9.82
CA VAL A 142 9.43 -14.21 -11.24
C VAL A 142 10.51 -13.19 -11.58
N VAL A 143 10.62 -12.12 -10.79
CA VAL A 143 11.62 -11.06 -11.02
C VAL A 143 13.03 -11.58 -10.91
N LEU A 144 13.32 -12.45 -9.92
CA LEU A 144 14.62 -13.11 -9.79
C LEU A 144 14.97 -13.92 -11.04
N ASN A 145 14.07 -14.78 -11.50
CA ASN A 145 14.31 -15.64 -12.65
C ASN A 145 14.52 -14.84 -13.94
N GLU A 146 13.75 -13.77 -14.13
CA GLU A 146 13.98 -12.83 -15.24
C GLU A 146 15.35 -12.16 -15.16
N GLY A 147 15.80 -11.76 -13.97
CA GLY A 147 17.12 -11.16 -13.75
C GLY A 147 18.25 -12.15 -14.03
N LEU A 148 18.13 -13.37 -13.54
CA LEU A 148 19.09 -14.45 -13.80
C LEU A 148 19.19 -14.77 -15.30
N ALA A 149 18.05 -14.87 -16.00
CA ALA A 149 18.04 -15.11 -17.45
C ALA A 149 18.73 -13.99 -18.26
N ARG A 150 18.73 -12.76 -17.73
CA ARG A 150 19.43 -11.60 -18.30
C ARG A 150 20.89 -11.48 -17.87
N ASN A 151 21.32 -12.28 -16.89
CA ASN A 151 22.67 -12.26 -16.33
C ASN A 151 23.10 -10.84 -15.89
N LEU A 152 22.24 -10.16 -15.14
CA LEU A 152 22.47 -8.77 -14.74
C LEU A 152 23.54 -8.60 -13.67
N SER A 153 23.83 -9.64 -12.88
CA SER A 153 24.83 -9.69 -11.84
C SER A 153 25.31 -11.12 -11.58
N PRO A 154 26.56 -11.33 -11.16
CA PRO A 154 27.02 -12.62 -10.65
C PRO A 154 26.35 -12.99 -9.32
N ASP A 155 25.88 -12.02 -8.55
CA ASP A 155 25.16 -12.26 -7.29
C ASP A 155 23.66 -12.49 -7.54
N ARG A 156 23.15 -13.57 -6.93
CA ARG A 156 21.75 -13.97 -7.10
C ARG A 156 20.74 -12.89 -6.67
N TYR A 157 20.96 -12.30 -5.49
CA TYR A 157 20.03 -11.29 -4.96
C TYR A 157 20.07 -9.99 -5.77
N SER A 158 21.26 -9.58 -6.19
CA SER A 158 21.43 -8.42 -7.07
C SER A 158 20.71 -8.58 -8.41
N ASN A 159 20.60 -9.81 -8.95
CA ASN A 159 19.80 -10.04 -10.17
C ASN A 159 18.32 -9.64 -10.00
N ASN A 160 17.73 -9.93 -8.84
CA ASN A 160 16.36 -9.49 -8.53
C ASN A 160 16.27 -7.95 -8.51
N LEU A 161 17.15 -7.30 -7.74
CA LEU A 161 17.13 -5.84 -7.57
C LEU A 161 17.36 -5.10 -8.90
N LEU A 162 18.35 -5.55 -9.68
CA LEU A 162 18.68 -4.91 -10.95
C LEU A 162 17.60 -5.13 -12.01
N ARG A 163 16.94 -6.30 -12.00
CA ARG A 163 15.79 -6.54 -12.88
C ARG A 163 14.59 -5.67 -12.49
N TYR A 164 14.33 -5.51 -11.20
CA TYR A 164 13.30 -4.60 -10.72
C TYR A 164 13.60 -3.16 -11.15
N ALA A 165 14.84 -2.68 -10.96
CA ALA A 165 15.25 -1.35 -11.38
C ALA A 165 15.12 -1.17 -12.91
N GLU A 166 15.56 -2.14 -13.73
CA GLU A 166 15.45 -2.08 -15.18
C GLU A 166 14.02 -1.93 -15.67
N LYS A 167 13.09 -2.76 -15.14
CA LYS A 167 11.69 -2.70 -15.57
C LYS A 167 10.97 -1.48 -15.01
N SER A 168 11.34 -1.02 -13.81
CA SER A 168 10.81 0.23 -13.26
C SER A 168 11.22 1.45 -14.09
N VAL A 169 12.44 1.49 -14.62
CA VAL A 169 12.86 2.55 -15.55
C VAL A 169 12.01 2.56 -16.81
N TRP A 170 11.78 1.39 -17.44
CA TRP A 170 10.87 1.27 -18.58
C TRP A 170 9.46 1.80 -18.24
N PHE A 171 8.90 1.36 -17.13
CA PHE A 171 7.59 1.77 -16.64
C PHE A 171 7.51 3.29 -16.40
N HIS A 172 8.50 3.85 -15.72
CA HIS A 172 8.55 5.28 -15.43
C HIS A 172 8.71 6.16 -16.68
N LYS A 173 9.45 5.68 -17.69
CA LYS A 173 9.57 6.37 -18.99
C LYS A 173 8.21 6.47 -19.69
N LEU A 174 7.44 5.39 -19.69
CA LEU A 174 6.10 5.38 -20.29
C LEU A 174 5.14 6.34 -19.58
N LEU A 175 5.16 6.37 -18.24
CA LEU A 175 4.34 7.28 -17.46
C LEU A 175 4.75 8.74 -17.63
N THR A 176 6.06 9.02 -17.74
CA THR A 176 6.56 10.38 -17.92
C THR A 176 5.99 11.02 -19.18
N SER A 177 5.82 10.26 -20.26
CA SER A 177 5.21 10.78 -21.50
C SER A 177 3.75 11.22 -21.34
N ALA A 178 3.02 10.66 -20.38
CA ALA A 178 1.64 11.07 -20.11
C ALA A 178 1.53 12.36 -19.27
N PHE A 179 2.62 12.81 -18.65
CA PHE A 179 2.68 13.98 -17.77
C PHE A 179 3.66 15.05 -18.25
N GLU A 180 4.01 15.05 -19.55
CA GLU A 180 5.00 16.01 -20.12
C GLU A 180 4.61 17.46 -19.91
N ASP A 181 3.34 17.79 -19.98
CA ASP A 181 2.79 19.14 -19.79
C ASP A 181 2.78 19.57 -18.30
N ASN A 182 2.79 18.61 -17.36
CA ASN A 182 2.80 18.90 -15.93
C ASN A 182 3.58 17.81 -15.13
N PRO A 183 4.90 17.71 -15.30
CA PRO A 183 5.72 16.66 -14.67
C PRO A 183 5.73 16.74 -13.14
N ALA A 184 5.38 17.88 -12.54
CA ALA A 184 5.32 18.04 -11.10
C ALA A 184 4.20 17.21 -10.44
N ARG A 185 3.20 16.77 -11.23
CA ARG A 185 2.13 15.89 -10.76
C ARG A 185 2.53 14.41 -10.70
N LEU A 186 3.60 14.00 -11.37
CA LEU A 186 4.07 12.63 -11.39
C LEU A 186 5.09 12.38 -10.28
N VAL A 187 4.95 11.26 -9.58
CA VAL A 187 5.92 10.76 -8.61
C VAL A 187 6.25 9.30 -8.94
N ARG A 188 7.47 9.08 -9.42
CA ARG A 188 7.99 7.76 -9.82
C ARG A 188 8.68 7.12 -8.63
N VAL A 189 8.10 6.05 -8.11
CA VAL A 189 8.52 5.40 -6.87
C VAL A 189 9.22 4.08 -7.16
N LEU A 190 10.34 3.86 -6.47
CA LEU A 190 11.03 2.59 -6.41
C LEU A 190 10.93 2.04 -4.99
N ASN A 191 10.38 0.82 -4.83
CA ASN A 191 10.23 0.21 -3.51
C ASN A 191 11.35 -0.78 -3.17
N LEU A 192 11.63 -0.96 -1.88
CA LEU A 192 12.61 -1.91 -1.38
C LEU A 192 12.30 -2.31 0.07
N GLN A 193 12.95 -3.37 0.54
CA GLN A 193 12.90 -3.80 1.94
C GLN A 193 13.50 -2.75 2.86
N ASN A 194 12.84 -2.50 4.00
CA ASN A 194 13.36 -1.60 5.04
C ASN A 194 14.69 -2.13 5.62
N GLY A 195 15.68 -1.25 5.75
CA GLY A 195 17.01 -1.58 6.22
C GLY A 195 17.96 -2.09 5.11
N ASN A 196 17.64 -1.85 3.83
CA ASN A 196 18.49 -2.29 2.72
C ASN A 196 19.10 -1.12 1.94
N GLY A 197 19.83 -0.26 2.62
CA GLY A 197 20.51 0.88 1.99
C GLY A 197 21.50 0.48 0.88
N SER A 198 22.17 -0.68 1.00
CA SER A 198 23.04 -1.21 -0.05
C SER A 198 22.27 -1.58 -1.33
N GLY A 199 21.06 -2.11 -1.19
CA GLY A 199 20.17 -2.37 -2.32
C GLY A 199 19.71 -1.09 -3.02
N ILE A 200 19.44 -0.03 -2.24
CA ILE A 200 19.18 1.30 -2.80
C ILE A 200 20.37 1.75 -3.66
N ASP A 201 21.59 1.66 -3.13
CA ASP A 201 22.80 2.06 -3.86
C ASP A 201 23.00 1.24 -5.13
N GLN A 202 22.77 -0.08 -5.09
CA GLN A 202 22.86 -0.94 -6.27
C GLN A 202 21.89 -0.53 -7.37
N MET A 203 20.62 -0.33 -7.02
CA MET A 203 19.59 0.07 -7.99
C MET A 203 19.86 1.45 -8.58
N MET A 204 20.26 2.43 -7.75
CA MET A 204 20.54 3.80 -8.21
C MET A 204 21.77 3.90 -9.10
N ASN A 205 22.79 3.06 -8.87
CA ASN A 205 23.97 2.98 -9.74
C ASN A 205 23.72 2.24 -11.05
N PHE A 206 22.63 1.49 -11.15
CA PHE A 206 22.38 0.66 -12.32
C PHE A 206 21.89 1.51 -13.49
N ARG A 207 22.70 1.61 -14.53
CA ARG A 207 22.40 2.33 -15.78
C ARG A 207 21.89 3.77 -15.51
N ASP A 208 20.72 4.10 -16.05
CA ASP A 208 20.08 5.41 -15.95
C ASP A 208 18.98 5.49 -14.86
N THR A 209 18.90 4.50 -13.98
CA THR A 209 17.84 4.40 -12.94
C THR A 209 17.65 5.70 -12.15
N LYS A 210 18.73 6.32 -11.71
CA LYS A 210 18.70 7.58 -10.95
C LYS A 210 18.01 8.74 -11.66
N GLN A 211 17.91 8.70 -12.99
CA GLN A 211 17.25 9.75 -13.78
C GLN A 211 15.72 9.60 -13.80
N TRP A 212 15.23 8.37 -13.58
CA TRP A 212 13.84 8.00 -13.75
C TRP A 212 13.10 7.69 -12.45
N VAL A 213 13.70 8.00 -11.31
CA VAL A 213 13.13 7.78 -9.97
C VAL A 213 13.07 9.10 -9.23
N ASP A 214 11.94 9.40 -8.60
CA ASP A 214 11.72 10.60 -7.81
C ASP A 214 11.77 10.31 -6.30
N ALA A 215 11.39 9.08 -5.92
CA ALA A 215 11.32 8.66 -4.54
C ALA A 215 11.71 7.19 -4.36
N ILE A 216 12.36 6.91 -3.25
CA ILE A 216 12.60 5.57 -2.72
C ILE A 216 11.60 5.33 -1.60
N ALA A 217 10.99 4.15 -1.54
CA ALA A 217 10.04 3.82 -0.49
C ALA A 217 10.34 2.45 0.12
N THR A 218 10.16 2.32 1.44
CA THR A 218 10.30 1.04 2.16
C THR A 218 9.08 0.77 3.05
N ALA A 219 8.98 -0.41 3.63
CA ALA A 219 7.91 -0.77 4.56
C ALA A 219 8.46 -0.96 5.99
N PRO A 220 8.51 0.10 6.80
CA PRO A 220 9.03 0.04 8.16
C PRO A 220 8.04 -0.62 9.14
N TYR A 221 7.76 -1.90 8.90
CA TYR A 221 6.98 -2.73 9.79
C TYR A 221 7.77 -3.12 11.04
N PHE A 222 7.08 -3.23 12.19
CA PHE A 222 7.68 -3.68 13.44
C PHE A 222 6.87 -4.82 14.09
N GLY A 223 7.53 -5.63 14.91
CA GLY A 223 6.89 -6.68 15.69
C GLY A 223 6.82 -8.06 15.02
N HIS A 224 7.44 -8.28 13.86
CA HIS A 224 7.39 -9.56 13.12
C HIS A 224 7.84 -10.77 13.96
N SER A 225 8.86 -10.62 14.78
CA SER A 225 9.40 -11.71 15.63
C SER A 225 8.66 -11.90 16.96
N LEU A 226 7.80 -10.95 17.34
CA LEU A 226 7.05 -11.01 18.61
C LEU A 226 6.10 -12.21 18.61
N LEU A 227 6.07 -12.96 19.72
CA LEU A 227 5.32 -14.20 19.90
C LEU A 227 5.74 -15.36 18.98
N ARG A 228 6.62 -15.15 18.02
CA ARG A 228 7.17 -16.18 17.13
C ARG A 228 8.51 -16.73 17.65
N THR A 229 9.45 -15.83 17.91
CA THR A 229 10.82 -16.13 18.38
C THR A 229 11.20 -15.30 19.60
N VAL A 230 10.51 -14.18 19.81
CA VAL A 230 10.68 -13.32 21.00
C VAL A 230 9.40 -13.40 21.83
N ASN A 231 9.56 -13.58 23.15
CA ASN A 231 8.44 -13.69 24.10
C ASN A 231 7.44 -14.82 23.78
N VAL A 232 7.92 -15.95 23.27
CA VAL A 232 7.10 -17.15 23.02
C VAL A 232 6.43 -17.59 24.31
N GLY A 233 5.10 -17.77 24.29
CA GLY A 233 4.31 -18.18 25.46
C GLY A 233 4.04 -17.08 26.50
N VAL A 234 4.59 -15.89 26.34
CA VAL A 234 4.29 -14.74 27.23
C VAL A 234 2.88 -14.21 26.96
N THR A 235 2.11 -13.97 28.02
CA THR A 235 0.73 -13.45 27.93
C THR A 235 0.55 -12.11 28.63
N ASP A 236 1.58 -11.63 29.35
CA ASP A 236 1.61 -10.35 30.03
C ASP A 236 1.78 -9.21 29.04
N LEU A 237 0.75 -8.36 28.91
CA LEU A 237 0.77 -7.27 27.93
C LEU A 237 1.88 -6.24 28.16
N PRO A 238 2.14 -5.74 29.37
CA PRO A 238 3.25 -4.83 29.60
C PRO A 238 4.60 -5.34 29.09
N THR A 239 4.95 -6.60 29.36
CA THR A 239 6.17 -7.25 28.86
C THR A 239 6.21 -7.31 27.33
N LEU A 240 5.10 -7.69 26.71
CA LEU A 240 4.99 -7.76 25.25
C LEU A 240 5.14 -6.39 24.61
N PHE A 241 4.53 -5.35 25.18
CA PHE A 241 4.65 -3.99 24.68
C PHE A 241 6.03 -3.37 24.90
N ALA A 242 6.76 -3.73 25.97
CA ALA A 242 8.14 -3.32 26.14
C ALA A 242 9.06 -3.90 25.03
N SER A 243 8.85 -5.17 24.68
CA SER A 243 9.58 -5.79 23.55
C SER A 243 9.17 -5.19 22.20
N LEU A 244 7.87 -4.93 22.00
CA LEU A 244 7.36 -4.29 20.80
C LEU A 244 7.93 -2.88 20.60
N GLU A 245 8.11 -2.11 21.70
CA GLU A 245 8.74 -0.80 21.67
C GLU A 245 10.19 -0.87 21.19
N THR A 246 10.96 -1.85 21.67
CA THR A 246 12.34 -2.07 21.20
C THR A 246 12.37 -2.35 19.69
N MET A 247 11.49 -3.23 19.20
CA MET A 247 11.39 -3.55 17.77
C MET A 247 10.97 -2.33 16.94
N ARG A 248 10.02 -1.54 17.44
CA ARG A 248 9.59 -0.29 16.81
C ARG A 248 10.75 0.69 16.64
N ALA A 249 11.51 0.90 17.70
CA ALA A 249 12.65 1.80 17.67
C ALA A 249 13.72 1.33 16.68
N GLN A 250 14.06 0.04 16.67
CA GLN A 250 14.99 -0.54 15.71
C GLN A 250 14.53 -0.34 14.25
N THR A 251 13.25 -0.56 13.98
CA THR A 251 12.67 -0.36 12.65
C THR A 251 12.81 1.10 12.18
N ILE A 252 12.63 2.07 13.07
CA ILE A 252 12.81 3.49 12.74
C ILE A 252 14.29 3.80 12.43
N GLU A 253 15.23 3.25 13.18
CA GLU A 253 16.66 3.47 12.89
C GLU A 253 17.06 2.89 11.52
N LEU A 254 16.50 1.75 11.10
CA LEU A 254 16.68 1.23 9.75
C LEU A 254 16.11 2.20 8.70
N ALA A 255 14.93 2.76 8.93
CA ALA A 255 14.32 3.75 8.02
C ALA A 255 15.16 5.04 7.95
N VAL A 256 15.80 5.48 9.05
CA VAL A 256 16.74 6.61 9.05
C VAL A 256 17.96 6.32 8.18
N SER A 257 18.50 5.09 8.25
CA SER A 257 19.61 4.65 7.40
C SER A 257 19.23 4.64 5.91
N ASP A 258 18.05 4.10 5.58
CA ASP A 258 17.55 4.06 4.20
C ASP A 258 17.29 5.47 3.66
N LYS A 259 16.75 6.37 4.50
CA LYS A 259 16.60 7.80 4.16
C LYS A 259 17.95 8.43 3.82
N ALA A 260 19.00 8.14 4.59
CA ALA A 260 20.32 8.65 4.31
C ALA A 260 20.84 8.16 2.93
N SER A 261 20.61 6.88 2.61
CA SER A 261 20.92 6.31 1.29
C SER A 261 20.12 6.99 0.17
N ALA A 262 18.81 7.19 0.34
CA ALA A 262 17.99 7.89 -0.65
C ALA A 262 18.45 9.35 -0.84
N THR A 263 18.78 10.05 0.24
CA THR A 263 19.25 11.45 0.24
C THR A 263 20.58 11.59 -0.50
N LYS A 264 21.51 10.65 -0.34
CA LYS A 264 22.78 10.57 -1.08
C LYS A 264 22.55 10.64 -2.60
N TRP A 265 21.45 10.07 -3.08
CA TRP A 265 21.05 10.08 -4.48
C TRP A 265 20.15 11.25 -4.87
N GLY A 266 19.89 12.19 -3.96
CA GLY A 266 18.97 13.31 -4.18
C GLY A 266 17.52 12.87 -4.33
N LYS A 267 17.14 11.72 -3.74
CA LYS A 267 15.77 11.18 -3.83
C LYS A 267 14.99 11.44 -2.55
N ARG A 268 13.67 11.61 -2.70
CA ARG A 268 12.76 11.61 -1.54
C ARG A 268 12.73 10.21 -0.93
N TYR A 269 12.55 10.15 0.38
CA TYR A 269 12.29 8.89 1.07
C TYR A 269 10.87 8.87 1.60
N LEU A 270 10.17 7.75 1.39
CA LEU A 270 8.76 7.54 1.74
C LEU A 270 8.61 6.17 2.40
N SER A 271 7.46 5.94 3.04
CA SER A 271 7.01 4.58 3.38
C SER A 271 5.85 4.21 2.47
N TYR A 272 5.94 3.05 1.79
CA TYR A 272 4.82 2.52 0.99
C TYR A 272 3.83 1.73 1.84
N GLU A 273 4.26 1.19 2.97
CA GLU A 273 3.48 0.52 4.02
C GLU A 273 4.18 0.68 5.35
N GLY A 274 3.47 0.46 6.46
CA GLY A 274 4.07 0.48 7.78
C GLY A 274 3.08 0.17 8.88
N GLY A 275 3.59 0.16 10.12
CA GLY A 275 2.81 -0.16 11.29
C GLY A 275 3.24 -1.48 11.92
N GLN A 276 2.43 -2.01 12.83
CA GLN A 276 2.72 -3.29 13.47
C GLN A 276 2.49 -4.47 12.53
N HIS A 277 3.35 -5.50 12.63
CA HIS A 277 3.29 -6.73 11.84
C HIS A 277 3.37 -7.94 12.77
N ILE A 278 2.46 -8.00 13.74
CA ILE A 278 2.35 -9.13 14.65
C ILE A 278 1.48 -10.21 13.98
N VAL A 279 2.11 -11.28 13.50
CA VAL A 279 1.44 -12.45 12.94
C VAL A 279 1.82 -13.65 13.82
N PRO A 280 1.04 -13.96 14.85
CA PRO A 280 1.40 -14.96 15.85
C PRO A 280 1.23 -16.38 15.34
N PRO A 281 1.92 -17.39 15.95
CA PRO A 281 1.49 -18.76 15.87
C PRO A 281 0.07 -18.94 16.45
N ALA A 282 -0.64 -19.97 16.01
CA ALA A 282 -2.03 -20.24 16.47
C ALA A 282 -2.18 -20.25 18.01
N ALA A 283 -1.20 -20.82 18.72
CA ALA A 283 -1.19 -20.87 20.19
C ALA A 283 -1.13 -19.49 20.88
N SER A 284 -0.69 -18.45 20.18
CA SER A 284 -0.57 -17.07 20.70
C SER A 284 -1.55 -16.10 20.04
N ALA A 285 -2.49 -16.59 19.24
CA ALA A 285 -3.42 -15.74 18.49
C ALA A 285 -4.28 -14.87 19.41
N ASP A 286 -4.82 -15.42 20.48
CA ASP A 286 -5.67 -14.71 21.42
C ASP A 286 -4.93 -13.54 22.10
N VAL A 287 -3.70 -13.75 22.55
CA VAL A 287 -2.91 -12.69 23.16
C VAL A 287 -2.56 -11.58 22.16
N ALA A 288 -2.23 -11.96 20.92
CA ALA A 288 -1.98 -10.99 19.86
C ALA A 288 -3.24 -10.15 19.54
N MET A 289 -4.41 -10.78 19.48
CA MET A 289 -5.68 -10.05 19.27
C MET A 289 -5.99 -9.09 20.44
N ARG A 290 -5.72 -9.49 21.69
CA ARG A 290 -5.85 -8.61 22.86
C ARG A 290 -4.88 -7.42 22.79
N MET A 291 -3.65 -7.62 22.31
CA MET A 291 -2.70 -6.54 22.09
C MET A 291 -3.26 -5.47 21.15
N GLN A 292 -3.95 -5.87 20.07
CA GLN A 292 -4.46 -4.91 19.07
C GLN A 292 -5.52 -3.96 19.63
N ARG A 293 -6.32 -4.41 20.60
CA ARG A 293 -7.37 -3.62 21.25
C ARG A 293 -6.90 -2.91 22.52
N SER A 294 -5.67 -3.15 22.96
CA SER A 294 -5.10 -2.53 24.15
C SER A 294 -4.86 -1.04 23.94
N PRO A 295 -5.10 -0.19 24.97
CA PRO A 295 -4.68 1.21 24.95
C PRO A 295 -3.17 1.40 24.70
N LEU A 296 -2.34 0.44 25.09
CA LEU A 296 -0.90 0.46 24.83
C LEU A 296 -0.56 0.43 23.34
N MET A 297 -1.45 -0.08 22.50
CA MET A 297 -1.28 -0.04 21.04
C MET A 297 -1.41 1.40 20.51
N HIS A 298 -2.27 2.22 21.08
CA HIS A 298 -2.31 3.65 20.80
C HIS A 298 -0.97 4.31 21.10
N ASP A 299 -0.40 4.06 22.25
CA ASP A 299 0.85 4.70 22.68
C ASP A 299 2.04 4.29 21.81
N ILE A 300 2.08 3.03 21.36
CA ILE A 300 3.10 2.55 20.39
C ILE A 300 2.97 3.28 19.05
N TYR A 301 1.75 3.43 18.52
CA TYR A 301 1.54 4.15 17.28
C TYR A 301 1.85 5.65 17.40
N GLN A 302 1.53 6.28 18.52
CA GLN A 302 1.93 7.67 18.79
C GLN A 302 3.45 7.84 18.72
N ARG A 303 4.22 6.97 19.39
CA ARG A 303 5.68 7.01 19.34
C ARG A 303 6.24 6.69 17.95
N TYR A 304 5.64 5.72 17.25
CA TYR A 304 6.03 5.37 15.87
C TYR A 304 5.88 6.57 14.93
N LEU A 305 4.73 7.24 14.94
CA LEU A 305 4.46 8.39 14.09
C LEU A 305 5.26 9.63 14.49
N SER A 306 5.48 9.84 15.78
CA SER A 306 6.33 10.91 16.30
C SER A 306 7.79 10.75 15.88
N ASP A 307 8.33 9.53 16.01
CA ASP A 307 9.70 9.23 15.58
C ASP A 307 9.83 9.31 14.04
N TRP A 308 8.82 8.85 13.30
CA TRP A 308 8.81 9.05 11.86
C TRP A 308 8.88 10.53 11.50
N LYS A 309 8.04 11.36 12.09
CA LYS A 309 8.01 12.81 11.86
C LYS A 309 9.36 13.46 12.15
N THR A 310 9.97 13.14 13.27
CA THR A 310 11.15 13.85 13.78
C THR A 310 12.47 13.33 13.21
N LYS A 311 12.60 12.02 13.00
CA LYS A 311 13.85 11.36 12.56
C LYS A 311 13.87 11.09 11.06
N VAL A 312 12.75 10.66 10.49
CA VAL A 312 12.65 10.26 9.08
C VAL A 312 12.03 11.38 8.24
N GLY A 313 10.80 11.76 8.51
CA GLY A 313 10.04 12.75 7.74
C GLY A 313 9.48 12.17 6.43
N GLY A 314 8.80 13.03 5.67
CA GLY A 314 8.13 12.60 4.44
C GLY A 314 6.83 11.82 4.69
N THR A 315 6.27 11.26 3.63
CA THR A 315 5.01 10.51 3.70
C THR A 315 5.23 9.14 4.31
N VAL A 316 4.38 8.77 5.26
CA VAL A 316 4.23 7.40 5.75
C VAL A 316 2.83 6.90 5.40
N THR A 317 2.74 5.78 4.70
CA THR A 317 1.50 5.05 4.52
C THR A 317 1.43 3.90 5.53
N LEU A 318 0.24 3.59 5.98
CA LEU A 318 0.00 2.51 6.94
C LEU A 318 -0.85 1.43 6.26
N TYR A 319 -0.47 0.20 6.42
CA TYR A 319 -1.28 -0.93 6.00
C TYR A 319 -2.05 -1.44 7.22
N SER A 320 -3.40 -1.47 7.23
CA SER A 320 -4.29 -1.01 6.17
C SER A 320 -5.39 -0.11 6.76
N ALA A 321 -6.20 0.54 5.91
CA ALA A 321 -7.28 1.42 6.37
C ALA A 321 -8.33 0.67 7.21
N THR A 322 -8.72 -0.54 6.78
CA THR A 322 -9.70 -1.40 7.46
C THR A 322 -9.27 -2.85 7.33
N GLY A 323 -9.34 -3.62 8.39
CA GLY A 323 -9.04 -5.04 8.37
C GLY A 323 -9.35 -5.68 9.72
N ALA A 324 -10.04 -6.82 9.70
CA ALA A 324 -10.42 -7.53 10.90
C ALA A 324 -9.20 -7.93 11.74
N ILE A 325 -9.35 -7.88 13.06
CA ILE A 325 -8.39 -8.44 13.99
C ILE A 325 -8.65 -9.95 14.11
N ASN A 326 -7.72 -10.75 13.62
CA ASN A 326 -7.84 -12.20 13.65
C ASN A 326 -6.47 -12.89 13.79
N GLN A 327 -6.46 -14.22 13.80
CA GLN A 327 -5.25 -15.03 13.95
C GLN A 327 -4.25 -14.96 12.79
N TYR A 328 -4.67 -14.45 11.63
CA TYR A 328 -3.83 -14.35 10.43
C TYR A 328 -3.13 -12.99 10.31
N GLY A 329 -3.49 -12.06 11.16
CA GLY A 329 -2.93 -10.72 11.21
C GLY A 329 -3.98 -9.68 11.63
N ALA A 330 -3.53 -8.47 11.86
CA ALA A 330 -4.38 -7.40 12.39
C ALA A 330 -3.85 -6.02 11.96
N TRP A 331 -3.62 -5.86 10.66
CA TRP A 331 -3.02 -4.63 10.15
C TRP A 331 -3.97 -3.44 10.13
N GLY A 332 -5.27 -3.65 9.92
CA GLY A 332 -6.26 -2.58 9.88
C GLY A 332 -6.12 -1.61 11.05
N ILE A 333 -6.12 -0.30 10.77
CA ILE A 333 -6.16 0.71 11.84
C ILE A 333 -7.54 0.75 12.51
N ARG A 334 -8.55 0.18 11.88
CA ARG A 334 -9.88 -0.18 12.41
C ARG A 334 -10.27 -1.57 11.91
N GLU A 335 -11.23 -2.22 12.60
CA GLU A 335 -11.66 -3.57 12.26
C GLU A 335 -12.71 -3.60 11.14
N TYR A 336 -13.59 -2.61 11.10
CA TYR A 336 -14.68 -2.48 10.12
C TYR A 336 -15.00 -1.01 9.83
N ALA A 337 -15.66 -0.75 8.71
CA ALA A 337 -16.10 0.59 8.34
C ALA A 337 -17.12 1.14 9.36
N GLY A 338 -16.94 2.39 9.78
CA GLY A 338 -17.80 3.03 10.77
C GLY A 338 -17.51 2.67 12.23
N GLN A 339 -16.47 1.85 12.53
CA GLN A 339 -16.07 1.58 13.91
C GLN A 339 -15.73 2.89 14.65
N PRO A 340 -16.29 3.11 15.87
CA PRO A 340 -16.01 4.31 16.65
C PRO A 340 -14.52 4.52 16.92
N VAL A 341 -14.04 5.76 16.83
CA VAL A 341 -12.64 6.10 17.08
C VAL A 341 -12.20 5.72 18.48
N SER A 342 -13.11 5.82 19.47
CA SER A 342 -12.85 5.43 20.87
C SER A 342 -12.48 3.95 21.03
N GLU A 343 -12.92 3.09 20.11
CA GLU A 343 -12.67 1.65 20.12
C GLU A 343 -11.45 1.24 19.28
N THR A 344 -10.83 2.19 18.58
CA THR A 344 -9.75 1.93 17.62
C THR A 344 -8.43 2.58 18.05
N PRO A 345 -7.64 1.93 18.93
CA PRO A 345 -6.41 2.55 19.47
C PRO A 345 -5.45 3.01 18.38
N LYS A 346 -5.23 2.21 17.33
CA LYS A 346 -4.37 2.57 16.19
C LYS A 346 -4.89 3.79 15.43
N ARG A 347 -6.18 3.78 15.03
CA ARG A 347 -6.78 4.89 14.29
C ARG A 347 -6.80 6.18 15.12
N ARG A 348 -7.10 6.11 16.41
CA ARG A 348 -7.06 7.27 17.31
C ARG A 348 -5.66 7.89 17.29
N ALA A 349 -4.61 7.11 17.47
CA ALA A 349 -3.24 7.59 17.42
C ALA A 349 -2.89 8.27 16.07
N VAL A 350 -3.35 7.69 14.97
CA VAL A 350 -3.13 8.25 13.62
C VAL A 350 -3.84 9.59 13.45
N LEU A 351 -5.11 9.70 13.85
CA LEU A 351 -5.87 10.95 13.73
C LEU A 351 -5.30 12.06 14.61
N GLU A 352 -4.86 11.74 15.83
CA GLU A 352 -4.18 12.67 16.71
C GLU A 352 -2.84 13.16 16.12
N ALA A 353 -2.05 12.24 15.53
CA ALA A 353 -0.81 12.61 14.86
C ALA A 353 -1.06 13.49 13.61
N ILE A 354 -2.12 13.25 12.86
CA ILE A 354 -2.52 14.10 11.73
C ILE A 354 -2.91 15.49 12.24
N ALA A 355 -3.76 15.59 13.26
CA ALA A 355 -4.18 16.87 13.83
C ALA A 355 -3.00 17.69 14.37
N ALA A 356 -2.00 17.05 14.95
CA ALA A 356 -0.78 17.70 15.43
C ALA A 356 0.17 18.16 14.30
N ASN A 357 -0.16 17.90 13.03
CA ASN A 357 0.62 18.28 11.85
C ASN A 357 -0.08 19.31 10.94
N GLN A 358 -1.31 19.69 11.29
CA GLN A 358 -2.05 20.77 10.64
C GLN A 358 -1.74 22.11 11.29
#